data_9dfda60a6de84800f72d8b4da9a3ded1
#
_entry.id   9dfda60a6de84800f72d8b4da9a3ded1
#
_cell.length_a   1.000
_cell.length_b   1.000
_cell.length_c   1.000
_cell.angle_alpha   90.00
_cell.angle_beta   90.00
_cell.angle_gamma   90.00
#
_symmetry.space_group_name_H-M   'P 1'
#
loop_
_entity.id
_entity.type
_entity.pdbx_description
1 polymer ?
#
loop_
_entity_poly.entity_id
_entity_poly.type
_entity_poly.pdbx_seq_one_letter_code
_entity_poly.pdbx_strand_id
1 'polypeptide(L)'
;GRKGVDLGLGIIPGVLVICTLVMMLTKGPGDGGVYTGKAFEGIALLPYLAGKLNFLLSPLFGFSSAEAIAVPVTALGSAGAALGVIPSLLKGHLISSNDIAVFTAMCMCWSGYLSTHVSMMDVLGCNKMTGKAILSHTVGGLCAGIFAHWLFMAAQLL
;
A
#
# COMPACT_ATOMS: atom_id res chain seq x y z
N GLY A 1 -23.43 14.19 11.36
CA GLY A 1 -24.70 13.58 11.06
C GLY A 1 -24.91 13.22 9.60
N ARG A 2 -26.06 13.62 9.03
CA ARG A 2 -26.52 13.18 7.71
C ARG A 2 -25.53 13.44 6.58
N LYS A 3 -24.92 14.63 6.50
CA LYS A 3 -23.90 14.96 5.51
C LYS A 3 -22.67 14.02 5.56
N GLY A 4 -22.30 13.54 6.74
CA GLY A 4 -21.19 12.58 6.88
C GLY A 4 -21.58 11.20 6.36
N VAL A 5 -22.82 10.79 6.52
CA VAL A 5 -23.35 9.53 5.96
C VAL A 5 -23.39 9.63 4.43
N ASP A 6 -23.92 10.73 3.88
CA ASP A 6 -24.01 10.94 2.45
C ASP A 6 -22.62 10.96 1.80
N LEU A 7 -21.63 11.60 2.42
CA LEU A 7 -20.23 11.59 2.00
C LEU A 7 -19.67 10.16 2.05
N GLY A 8 -19.87 9.46 3.16
CA GLY A 8 -19.39 8.08 3.34
C GLY A 8 -19.95 7.14 2.27
N LEU A 9 -21.23 7.22 1.98
CA LEU A 9 -21.85 6.43 0.91
C LEU A 9 -21.33 6.83 -0.47
N GLY A 10 -21.10 8.13 -0.71
CA GLY A 10 -20.59 8.64 -1.99
C GLY A 10 -19.21 8.17 -2.36
N ILE A 11 -18.32 7.88 -1.39
CA ILE A 11 -16.95 7.42 -1.65
C ILE A 11 -16.86 5.90 -1.90
N ILE A 12 -17.85 5.12 -1.49
CA ILE A 12 -17.80 3.64 -1.60
C ILE A 12 -17.49 3.15 -3.02
N PRO A 13 -18.19 3.61 -4.09
CA PRO A 13 -17.91 3.12 -5.44
C PRO A 13 -16.47 3.37 -5.87
N GLY A 14 -15.93 4.56 -5.61
CA GLY A 14 -14.55 4.92 -5.93
C GLY A 14 -13.54 4.06 -5.16
N VAL A 15 -13.78 3.84 -3.88
CA VAL A 15 -12.94 2.97 -3.04
C VAL A 15 -12.92 1.56 -3.60
N LEU A 16 -14.07 0.98 -3.92
CA LEU A 16 -14.16 -0.37 -4.47
C LEU A 16 -13.38 -0.51 -5.78
N VAL A 17 -13.54 0.42 -6.72
CA VAL A 17 -12.84 0.40 -8.01
C VAL A 17 -11.34 0.46 -7.82
N ILE A 18 -10.84 1.44 -7.05
CA ILE A 18 -9.40 1.62 -6.84
C ILE A 18 -8.80 0.46 -6.05
N CYS A 19 -9.46 -0.02 -5.00
CA CYS A 19 -8.98 -1.19 -4.25
C CYS A 19 -8.87 -2.44 -5.14
N THR A 20 -9.88 -2.67 -5.97
CA THR A 20 -9.87 -3.81 -6.91
C THR A 20 -8.70 -3.69 -7.89
N LEU A 21 -8.51 -2.50 -8.48
CA LEU A 21 -7.39 -2.25 -9.40
C LEU A 21 -6.03 -2.48 -8.72
N VAL A 22 -5.82 -1.94 -7.52
CA VAL A 22 -4.57 -2.13 -6.77
C VAL A 22 -4.35 -3.61 -6.48
N MET A 23 -5.39 -4.34 -6.06
CA MET A 23 -5.28 -5.78 -5.80
C MET A 23 -4.93 -6.57 -7.07
N MET A 24 -5.53 -6.24 -8.21
CA MET A 24 -5.21 -6.87 -9.50
C MET A 24 -3.74 -6.62 -9.91
N LEU A 25 -3.19 -5.47 -9.58
CA LEU A 25 -1.80 -5.11 -9.90
C LEU A 25 -0.79 -5.70 -8.91
N THR A 26 -1.23 -6.05 -7.69
CA THR A 26 -0.36 -6.54 -6.60
C THR A 26 -0.35 -8.05 -6.47
N LYS A 27 -1.51 -8.67 -6.63
CA LYS A 27 -1.65 -10.13 -6.52
C LYS A 27 -1.15 -10.81 -7.79
N GLY A 28 -0.53 -11.98 -7.62
CA GLY A 28 -0.14 -12.86 -8.72
C GLY A 28 -1.20 -13.90 -9.04
N PRO A 29 -0.85 -14.85 -9.92
CA PRO A 29 -1.65 -16.05 -10.14
C PRO A 29 -1.81 -16.84 -8.83
N GLY A 30 -2.77 -17.75 -8.79
CA GLY A 30 -3.00 -18.64 -7.64
C GLY A 30 -1.84 -19.61 -7.38
N ASP A 31 -2.06 -20.54 -6.47
CA ASP A 31 -1.09 -21.55 -6.10
C ASP A 31 -0.56 -22.30 -7.34
N GLY A 32 0.75 -22.46 -7.42
CA GLY A 32 1.41 -23.12 -8.55
C GLY A 32 1.66 -22.21 -9.76
N GLY A 33 1.43 -20.90 -9.67
CA GLY A 33 1.74 -19.95 -10.75
C GLY A 33 0.77 -19.97 -11.93
N VAL A 34 -0.37 -20.63 -11.80
CA VAL A 34 -1.40 -20.77 -12.85
C VAL A 34 -2.64 -19.97 -12.46
N TYR A 35 -3.20 -19.25 -13.43
CA TYR A 35 -4.48 -18.58 -13.25
C TYR A 35 -5.61 -19.61 -13.24
N THR A 36 -6.40 -19.60 -12.17
CA THR A 36 -7.51 -20.54 -11.96
C THR A 36 -8.88 -19.88 -12.11
N GLY A 37 -8.92 -18.56 -12.28
CA GLY A 37 -10.15 -17.78 -12.31
C GLY A 37 -10.77 -17.54 -10.94
N LYS A 38 -10.02 -17.83 -9.86
CA LYS A 38 -10.49 -17.58 -8.50
C LYS A 38 -10.39 -16.09 -8.14
N ALA A 39 -11.15 -15.70 -7.12
CA ALA A 39 -11.07 -14.36 -6.56
C ALA A 39 -9.65 -14.05 -6.08
N PHE A 40 -9.26 -12.77 -6.20
CA PHE A 40 -7.96 -12.23 -5.76
C PHE A 40 -6.74 -12.65 -6.59
N GLU A 41 -6.91 -13.27 -7.73
CA GLU A 41 -5.84 -13.42 -8.71
C GLU A 41 -5.61 -12.10 -9.47
N GLY A 42 -4.37 -11.82 -9.84
CA GLY A 42 -3.97 -10.60 -10.52
C GLY A 42 -2.68 -10.79 -11.32
N ILE A 43 -2.10 -9.71 -11.83
CA ILE A 43 -0.95 -9.75 -12.75
C ILE A 43 0.40 -9.53 -12.07
N ALA A 44 0.45 -9.34 -10.75
CA ALA A 44 1.66 -9.11 -9.95
C ALA A 44 2.63 -8.05 -10.53
N LEU A 45 2.10 -7.03 -11.22
CA LEU A 45 2.92 -6.00 -11.87
C LEU A 45 3.73 -5.18 -10.86
N LEU A 46 3.10 -4.81 -9.74
CA LEU A 46 3.76 -3.98 -8.73
C LEU A 46 4.90 -4.71 -8.02
N PRO A 47 4.76 -5.98 -7.57
CA PRO A 47 5.89 -6.76 -7.07
C PRO A 47 7.00 -6.95 -8.11
N TYR A 48 6.66 -7.16 -9.38
CA TYR A 48 7.65 -7.26 -10.45
C TYR A 48 8.46 -5.96 -10.60
N LEU A 49 7.80 -4.81 -10.65
CA LEU A 49 8.48 -3.50 -10.73
C LEU A 49 9.31 -3.23 -9.48
N ALA A 50 8.79 -3.57 -8.29
CA ALA A 50 9.52 -3.45 -7.04
C ALA A 50 10.80 -4.30 -7.04
N GLY A 51 10.74 -5.53 -7.56
CA GLY A 51 11.93 -6.36 -7.74
C GLY A 51 12.99 -5.68 -8.61
N LYS A 52 12.60 -5.00 -9.68
CA LYS A 52 13.52 -4.23 -10.54
C LYS A 52 14.11 -3.00 -9.84
N LEU A 53 13.36 -2.40 -8.92
CA LEU A 53 13.77 -1.22 -8.16
C LEU A 53 14.42 -1.58 -6.80
N ASN A 54 14.62 -2.85 -6.51
CA ASN A 54 15.11 -3.29 -5.20
C ASN A 54 16.48 -2.68 -4.83
N PHE A 55 17.34 -2.40 -5.82
CA PHE A 55 18.61 -1.71 -5.60
C PHE A 55 18.43 -0.30 -4.96
N LEU A 56 17.29 0.34 -5.20
CA LEU A 56 16.93 1.64 -4.62
C LEU A 56 16.11 1.47 -3.34
N LEU A 57 15.16 0.53 -3.33
CA LEU A 57 14.24 0.32 -2.21
C LEU A 57 14.93 -0.28 -0.99
N SER A 58 15.88 -1.20 -1.20
CA SER A 58 16.58 -1.84 -0.10
C SER A 58 17.38 -0.84 0.78
N PRO A 59 18.22 0.07 0.24
CA PRO A 59 18.93 1.02 1.08
C PRO A 59 18.03 2.11 1.70
N LEU A 60 16.88 2.41 1.09
CA LEU A 60 15.96 3.42 1.61
C LEU A 60 15.07 2.91 2.73
N PHE A 61 14.57 1.69 2.61
CA PHE A 61 13.58 1.10 3.50
C PHE A 61 14.10 -0.12 4.27
N GLY A 62 15.25 -0.68 3.88
CA GLY A 62 15.79 -1.88 4.49
C GLY A 62 14.93 -3.12 4.32
N PHE A 63 14.16 -3.22 3.23
CA PHE A 63 13.29 -4.36 3.00
C PHE A 63 14.07 -5.66 2.90
N SER A 64 13.58 -6.69 3.61
CA SER A 64 14.19 -8.02 3.64
C SER A 64 13.99 -8.79 2.34
N SER A 65 12.93 -8.47 1.59
CA SER A 65 12.64 -9.09 0.30
C SER A 65 11.96 -8.11 -0.65
N ALA A 66 11.99 -8.40 -1.96
CA ALA A 66 11.27 -7.61 -2.95
C ALA A 66 9.74 -7.71 -2.78
N GLU A 67 9.26 -8.83 -2.24
CA GLU A 67 7.84 -9.08 -1.96
C GLU A 67 7.32 -8.20 -0.83
N ALA A 68 8.18 -7.71 0.07
CA ALA A 68 7.81 -6.82 1.16
C ALA A 68 7.09 -5.55 0.68
N ILE A 69 7.43 -5.04 -0.52
CA ILE A 69 6.78 -3.87 -1.11
C ILE A 69 5.27 -4.07 -1.34
N ALA A 70 4.81 -5.30 -1.42
CA ALA A 70 3.39 -5.59 -1.61
C ALA A 70 2.52 -5.03 -0.48
N VAL A 71 3.03 -4.93 0.74
CA VAL A 71 2.28 -4.40 1.89
C VAL A 71 1.99 -2.90 1.72
N PRO A 72 2.99 -1.99 1.63
CA PRO A 72 2.71 -0.57 1.46
C PRO A 72 1.99 -0.25 0.14
N VAL A 73 2.26 -0.98 -0.93
CA VAL A 73 1.54 -0.80 -2.20
C VAL A 73 0.06 -1.17 -2.05
N THR A 74 -0.26 -2.27 -1.36
CA THR A 74 -1.65 -2.63 -1.08
C THR A 74 -2.34 -1.58 -0.21
N ALA A 75 -1.60 -0.93 0.70
CA ALA A 75 -2.13 0.15 1.55
C ALA A 75 -2.55 1.40 0.76
N LEU A 76 -2.06 1.62 -0.46
CA LEU A 76 -2.54 2.69 -1.35
C LEU A 76 -4.05 2.59 -1.60
N GLY A 77 -4.55 1.37 -1.73
CA GLY A 77 -5.97 1.10 -1.90
C GLY A 77 -6.69 0.88 -0.58
N SER A 78 -6.12 0.07 0.31
CA SER A 78 -6.73 -0.30 1.60
C SER A 78 -5.69 -0.79 2.61
N ALA A 79 -5.61 -0.13 3.76
CA ALA A 79 -4.78 -0.58 4.88
C ALA A 79 -5.23 -1.95 5.42
N GLY A 80 -6.53 -2.22 5.46
CA GLY A 80 -7.06 -3.52 5.87
C GLY A 80 -6.60 -4.66 4.95
N ALA A 81 -6.60 -4.43 3.63
CA ALA A 81 -6.07 -5.40 2.68
C ALA A 81 -4.55 -5.59 2.85
N ALA A 82 -3.80 -4.52 3.12
CA ALA A 82 -2.36 -4.59 3.41
C ALA A 82 -2.06 -5.47 4.63
N LEU A 83 -2.81 -5.31 5.72
CA LEU A 83 -2.69 -6.16 6.91
C LEU A 83 -2.93 -7.62 6.60
N GLY A 84 -3.83 -7.94 5.66
CA GLY A 84 -4.11 -9.30 5.22
C GLY A 84 -2.94 -9.99 4.49
N VAL A 85 -2.00 -9.23 3.94
CA VAL A 85 -0.81 -9.78 3.25
C VAL A 85 0.28 -10.20 4.24
N ILE A 86 0.41 -9.52 5.39
CA ILE A 86 1.48 -9.70 6.36
C ILE A 86 1.61 -11.15 6.87
N PRO A 87 0.54 -11.87 7.26
CA PRO A 87 0.68 -13.23 7.77
C PRO A 87 1.34 -14.21 6.79
N SER A 88 1.07 -14.06 5.50
CA SER A 88 1.68 -14.93 4.48
C SER A 88 3.17 -14.64 4.31
N LEU A 89 3.57 -13.38 4.36
CA LEU A 89 4.97 -12.97 4.28
C LEU A 89 5.77 -13.40 5.52
N LEU A 90 5.17 -13.31 6.71
CA LEU A 90 5.77 -13.80 7.95
C LEU A 90 6.00 -15.32 7.92
N LYS A 91 4.99 -16.09 7.49
CA LYS A 91 5.13 -17.55 7.32
C LYS A 91 6.21 -17.94 6.33
N GLY A 92 6.40 -17.15 5.29
CA GLY A 92 7.44 -17.33 4.28
C GLY A 92 8.82 -16.82 4.69
N HIS A 93 8.98 -16.25 5.89
CA HIS A 93 10.21 -15.57 6.35
C HIS A 93 10.70 -14.48 5.38
N LEU A 94 9.78 -13.81 4.69
CA LEU A 94 10.06 -12.78 3.69
C LEU A 94 10.14 -11.37 4.27
N ILE A 95 9.76 -11.20 5.54
CA ILE A 95 9.77 -9.90 6.24
C ILE A 95 10.36 -10.03 7.64
N SER A 96 11.01 -8.96 8.09
CA SER A 96 11.67 -8.80 9.38
C SER A 96 10.95 -7.79 10.28
N SER A 97 11.47 -7.55 11.47
CA SER A 97 10.98 -6.49 12.37
C SER A 97 11.14 -5.08 11.79
N ASN A 98 12.21 -4.85 11.00
CA ASN A 98 12.39 -3.59 10.27
C ASN A 98 11.24 -3.37 9.27
N ASP A 99 10.90 -4.39 8.50
CA ASP A 99 9.80 -4.30 7.54
C ASP A 99 8.49 -3.92 8.23
N ILE A 100 8.21 -4.52 9.39
CA ILE A 100 7.01 -4.20 10.18
C ILE A 100 7.01 -2.73 10.64
N ALA A 101 8.16 -2.19 11.07
CA ALA A 101 8.27 -0.78 11.45
C ALA A 101 7.98 0.14 10.25
N VAL A 102 8.57 -0.16 9.09
CA VAL A 102 8.36 0.57 7.84
C VAL A 102 6.91 0.47 7.37
N PHE A 103 6.33 -0.72 7.39
CA PHE A 103 4.92 -0.93 7.02
C PHE A 103 3.99 -0.14 7.93
N THR A 104 4.24 -0.12 9.24
CA THR A 104 3.43 0.64 10.17
C THR A 104 3.42 2.12 9.79
N ALA A 105 4.58 2.72 9.57
CA ALA A 105 4.68 4.12 9.20
C ALA A 105 4.02 4.42 7.84
N MET A 106 4.32 3.63 6.81
CA MET A 106 3.79 3.84 5.47
C MET A 106 2.28 3.56 5.40
N CYS A 107 1.81 2.45 5.98
CA CYS A 107 0.39 2.09 5.95
C CYS A 107 -0.47 3.04 6.78
N MET A 108 0.04 3.58 7.89
CA MET A 108 -0.66 4.62 8.65
C MET A 108 -0.76 5.92 7.86
N CYS A 109 0.30 6.30 7.16
CA CYS A 109 0.30 7.46 6.29
C CYS A 109 -0.62 7.23 5.07
N TRP A 110 -0.45 6.12 4.37
CA TRP A 110 -1.19 5.86 3.14
C TRP A 110 -2.61 5.33 3.33
N SER A 111 -2.91 4.58 4.33
CA SER A 111 -4.26 4.15 4.79
C SER A 111 -5.42 4.22 3.77
N GLY A 112 -5.19 3.76 2.53
CA GLY A 112 -6.16 3.84 1.43
C GLY A 112 -6.33 5.23 0.83
N TYR A 113 -5.33 6.11 0.97
CA TYR A 113 -5.43 7.51 0.54
C TYR A 113 -5.75 7.66 -0.95
N LEU A 114 -5.26 6.75 -1.79
CA LEU A 114 -5.47 6.85 -3.23
C LEU A 114 -6.96 6.76 -3.57
N SER A 115 -7.65 5.76 -3.01
CA SER A 115 -9.10 5.61 -3.17
C SER A 115 -9.87 6.73 -2.48
N THR A 116 -9.49 7.07 -1.25
CA THR A 116 -10.18 8.06 -0.43
C THR A 116 -10.02 9.47 -1.01
N HIS A 117 -8.81 9.88 -1.41
CA HIS A 117 -8.59 11.22 -1.97
C HIS A 117 -9.33 11.43 -3.29
N VAL A 118 -9.24 10.46 -4.21
CA VAL A 118 -9.95 10.58 -5.49
C VAL A 118 -11.44 10.77 -5.26
N SER A 119 -12.04 9.89 -4.47
CA SER A 119 -13.49 9.92 -4.21
C SER A 119 -13.92 11.13 -3.38
N MET A 120 -13.13 11.50 -2.37
CA MET A 120 -13.46 12.64 -1.49
C MET A 120 -13.32 13.98 -2.22
N MET A 121 -12.25 14.15 -3.01
CA MET A 121 -12.06 15.37 -3.81
C MET A 121 -13.15 15.55 -4.86
N ASP A 122 -13.65 14.45 -5.42
CA ASP A 122 -14.77 14.48 -6.35
C ASP A 122 -16.05 14.93 -5.65
N VAL A 123 -16.42 14.29 -4.56
CA VAL A 123 -17.65 14.65 -3.79
C VAL A 123 -17.59 16.06 -3.22
N LEU A 124 -16.40 16.57 -2.88
CA LEU A 124 -16.20 17.95 -2.39
C LEU A 124 -16.12 18.98 -3.52
N GLY A 125 -16.12 18.56 -4.77
CA GLY A 125 -15.96 19.45 -5.93
C GLY A 125 -14.55 20.04 -6.09
N CYS A 126 -13.55 19.42 -5.47
CA CYS A 126 -12.16 19.89 -5.45
C CYS A 126 -11.25 19.12 -6.41
N ASN A 127 -11.77 18.56 -7.50
CA ASN A 127 -11.07 17.66 -8.44
C ASN A 127 -9.74 18.23 -8.97
N LYS A 128 -9.66 19.55 -9.17
CA LYS A 128 -8.43 20.22 -9.62
C LYS A 128 -7.24 20.07 -8.65
N MET A 129 -7.51 19.79 -7.39
CA MET A 129 -6.48 19.61 -6.35
C MET A 129 -6.09 18.14 -6.13
N THR A 130 -6.84 17.17 -6.68
CA THR A 130 -6.65 15.75 -6.44
C THR A 130 -5.22 15.29 -6.75
N GLY A 131 -4.66 15.69 -7.90
CA GLY A 131 -3.29 15.31 -8.27
C GLY A 131 -2.23 15.82 -7.29
N LYS A 132 -2.38 17.06 -6.82
CA LYS A 132 -1.46 17.64 -5.82
C LYS A 132 -1.58 16.94 -4.47
N ALA A 133 -2.79 16.64 -4.03
CA ALA A 133 -3.05 15.93 -2.78
C ALA A 133 -2.45 14.52 -2.81
N ILE A 134 -2.66 13.77 -3.91
CA ILE A 134 -2.08 12.44 -4.11
C ILE A 134 -0.55 12.51 -4.08
N LEU A 135 0.05 13.43 -4.84
CA LEU A 135 1.51 13.56 -4.89
C LEU A 135 2.11 13.87 -3.51
N SER A 136 1.56 14.86 -2.80
CA SER A 136 2.01 15.22 -1.45
C SER A 136 1.92 14.05 -0.48
N HIS A 137 0.81 13.31 -0.53
CA HIS A 137 0.59 12.18 0.35
C HIS A 137 1.51 11.00 0.02
N THR A 138 1.76 10.75 -1.28
CA THR A 138 2.72 9.76 -1.74
C THR A 138 4.12 10.03 -1.19
N VAL A 139 4.60 11.26 -1.37
CA VAL A 139 5.90 11.69 -0.87
C VAL A 139 5.95 11.58 0.66
N GLY A 140 4.90 12.03 1.36
CA GLY A 140 4.82 11.92 2.82
C GLY A 140 4.97 10.49 3.32
N GLY A 141 4.29 9.52 2.70
CA GLY A 141 4.39 8.11 3.05
C GLY A 141 5.76 7.50 2.76
N LEU A 142 6.40 7.87 1.64
CA LEU A 142 7.77 7.45 1.36
C LEU A 142 8.74 7.99 2.42
N CYS A 143 8.66 9.27 2.74
CA CYS A 143 9.48 9.86 3.81
C CYS A 143 9.23 9.19 5.18
N ALA A 144 7.98 8.88 5.52
CA ALA A 144 7.64 8.18 6.75
C ALA A 144 8.29 6.79 6.81
N GLY A 145 8.25 6.04 5.73
CA GLY A 145 8.90 4.72 5.64
C GLY A 145 10.42 4.79 5.77
N ILE A 146 11.07 5.72 5.07
CA ILE A 146 12.52 5.94 5.16
C ILE A 146 12.90 6.30 6.59
N PHE A 147 12.17 7.23 7.21
CA PHE A 147 12.42 7.66 8.57
C PHE A 147 12.24 6.52 9.58
N ALA A 148 11.19 5.70 9.41
CA ALA A 148 10.96 4.53 10.26
C ALA A 148 12.12 3.51 10.17
N HIS A 149 12.64 3.24 8.97
CA HIS A 149 13.80 2.38 8.80
C HIS A 149 15.01 2.89 9.59
N TRP A 150 15.37 4.15 9.42
CA TRP A 150 16.55 4.71 10.08
C TRP A 150 16.37 4.83 11.59
N LEU A 151 15.16 5.12 12.08
CA LEU A 151 14.85 5.08 13.51
C LEU A 151 14.96 3.66 14.07
N PHE A 152 14.46 2.66 13.34
CA PHE A 152 14.57 1.27 13.75
C PHE A 152 16.05 0.85 13.86
N MET A 153 16.86 1.18 12.86
CA MET A 153 18.29 0.90 12.88
C MET A 153 19.01 1.60 14.05
N ALA A 154 18.68 2.87 14.32
CA ALA A 154 19.24 3.61 15.46
C ALA A 154 18.83 2.98 16.81
N ALA A 155 17.59 2.55 16.93
CA ALA A 155 17.09 1.91 18.16
C ALA A 155 17.76 0.55 18.44
N GLN A 156 18.27 -0.13 17.45
CA GLN A 156 19.01 -1.38 17.63
C GLN A 156 20.46 -1.17 18.10
N LEU A 157 20.97 0.05 18.06
CA LEU A 157 22.31 0.40 18.55
C LEU A 157 22.31 0.79 20.03
N LEU A 158 21.14 0.95 20.65
CA LEU A 158 20.94 1.27 22.06
C LEU A 158 20.72 0.01 22.90
#